data_319057dc92a2558f73e991bcf47afe39
#
_entry.id   319057dc92a2558f73e991bcf47afe39
#
_cell.length_a   1.000
_cell.length_b   1.000
_cell.length_c   1.000
_cell.angle_alpha   90.00
_cell.angle_beta   90.00
_cell.angle_gamma   90.00
#
_symmetry.space_group_name_H-M   'P 1'
#
loop_
_entity.id
_entity.type
_entity.pdbx_description
1 polymer ?
#
loop_
_entity_poly.entity_id
_entity_poly.type
_entity_poly.pdbx_seq_one_letter_code
_entity_poly.pdbx_strand_id
1 'polypeptide(L)'
;MSFVVGIDLGGSSVKAVVVTPAGETLSTANTDFDPTVRLDWAEKIAGLVSRFSREQGSAPASIGLSAPGLAAKDGRSIAVMPGRLPGLEGLDWTQFLNTPQVVPVLNDAHAALLGEAWLGAARDFRHVIMLTLGTGVGGAIISDGKLLTGSFGKGGHLGHLCLNVDGKPDVCGMPGSLETAIGNYNIRERSGGRFETTHALVVAHLAGDAEATRVWLKSVRALACAIGSFANILDPEAVIIGGGIARSGAALFEPLQRFLDEVEWRPGGGHVKLLPATLGDIAGAYGAAFNALK
;
A
#
# COMPACT_ATOMS: atom_id res chain seq x y z
N MET A 1 -26.60 -15.54 4.48
CA MET A 1 -26.00 -14.38 5.21
C MET A 1 -25.57 -13.35 4.19
N SER A 2 -25.67 -12.06 4.53
CA SER A 2 -25.12 -11.00 3.67
C SER A 2 -23.59 -11.01 3.79
N PHE A 3 -22.88 -10.94 2.66
CA PHE A 3 -21.43 -10.89 2.63
C PHE A 3 -20.93 -9.89 1.57
N VAL A 4 -19.70 -9.45 1.73
CA VAL A 4 -19.02 -8.51 0.86
C VAL A 4 -17.75 -9.17 0.32
N VAL A 5 -17.41 -8.92 -0.92
CA VAL A 5 -16.17 -9.35 -1.55
C VAL A 5 -15.23 -8.17 -1.69
N GLY A 6 -14.06 -8.26 -1.11
CA GLY A 6 -12.96 -7.31 -1.33
C GLY A 6 -11.89 -7.96 -2.19
N ILE A 7 -11.42 -7.23 -3.18
CA ILE A 7 -10.45 -7.71 -4.17
C ILE A 7 -9.27 -6.76 -4.20
N ASP A 8 -8.05 -7.30 -4.18
CA ASP A 8 -6.80 -6.58 -4.35
C ASP A 8 -6.04 -7.12 -5.55
N LEU A 9 -6.01 -6.33 -6.63
CA LEU A 9 -5.27 -6.62 -7.84
C LEU A 9 -3.83 -6.16 -7.69
N GLY A 10 -2.91 -7.10 -7.53
CA GLY A 10 -1.48 -6.84 -7.53
C GLY A 10 -0.87 -6.85 -8.94
N GLY A 11 0.47 -6.86 -9.00
CA GLY A 11 1.20 -6.88 -10.29
C GLY A 11 1.22 -8.24 -11.00
N SER A 12 0.98 -9.34 -10.28
CA SER A 12 1.02 -10.73 -10.81
C SER A 12 0.03 -11.67 -10.13
N SER A 13 -0.71 -11.19 -9.14
CA SER A 13 -1.71 -11.99 -8.43
C SER A 13 -2.90 -11.15 -8.00
N VAL A 14 -4.04 -11.80 -7.85
CA VAL A 14 -5.27 -11.25 -7.27
C VAL A 14 -5.48 -11.88 -5.92
N LYS A 15 -5.62 -11.06 -4.89
CA LYS A 15 -6.01 -11.49 -3.54
C LYS A 15 -7.44 -11.07 -3.28
N ALA A 16 -8.21 -11.91 -2.62
CA ALA A 16 -9.60 -11.61 -2.34
C ALA A 16 -9.99 -12.11 -0.95
N VAL A 17 -10.93 -11.38 -0.34
CA VAL A 17 -11.57 -11.76 0.93
C VAL A 17 -13.07 -11.76 0.76
N VAL A 18 -13.72 -12.69 1.44
CA VAL A 18 -15.16 -12.71 1.67
C VAL A 18 -15.37 -12.40 3.14
N VAL A 19 -16.08 -11.34 3.44
CA VAL A 19 -16.29 -10.89 4.82
C VAL A 19 -17.77 -10.59 5.10
N THR A 20 -18.18 -10.74 6.35
CA THR A 20 -19.44 -10.19 6.80
C THR A 20 -19.37 -8.67 6.89
N PRO A 21 -20.49 -7.93 6.90
CA PRO A 21 -20.48 -6.47 7.14
C PRO A 21 -19.83 -6.05 8.46
N ALA A 22 -19.70 -6.96 9.42
CA ALA A 22 -19.01 -6.73 10.69
C ALA A 22 -17.50 -6.97 10.63
N GLY A 23 -16.96 -7.45 9.48
CA GLY A 23 -15.54 -7.69 9.29
C GLY A 23 -15.09 -9.12 9.62
N GLU A 24 -16.01 -10.04 9.92
CA GLU A 24 -15.66 -11.44 10.10
C GLU A 24 -15.29 -12.07 8.75
N THR A 25 -14.13 -12.71 8.68
CA THR A 25 -13.63 -13.34 7.46
C THR A 25 -14.27 -14.72 7.27
N LEU A 26 -14.98 -14.88 6.15
CA LEU A 26 -15.62 -16.14 5.78
C LEU A 26 -14.72 -16.97 4.86
N SER A 27 -13.98 -16.33 3.95
CA SER A 27 -13.08 -17.01 3.01
C SER A 27 -12.02 -16.04 2.49
N THR A 28 -10.89 -16.60 2.05
CA THR A 28 -9.82 -15.86 1.36
C THR A 28 -9.38 -16.60 0.11
N ALA A 29 -8.86 -15.89 -0.86
CA ALA A 29 -8.26 -16.47 -2.05
C ALA A 29 -7.03 -15.69 -2.50
N ASN A 30 -6.11 -16.42 -3.13
CA ASN A 30 -5.02 -15.85 -3.90
C ASN A 30 -4.95 -16.61 -5.23
N THR A 31 -4.83 -15.87 -6.34
CA THR A 31 -4.79 -16.46 -7.68
C THR A 31 -3.78 -15.68 -8.51
N ASP A 32 -2.81 -16.38 -9.07
CA ASP A 32 -1.85 -15.79 -9.99
C ASP A 32 -2.47 -15.62 -11.37
N PHE A 33 -1.95 -14.63 -12.11
CA PHE A 33 -2.31 -14.36 -13.49
C PHE A 33 -1.06 -14.06 -14.32
N ASP A 34 -1.18 -14.19 -15.64
CA ASP A 34 -0.13 -13.81 -16.56
C ASP A 34 -0.27 -12.32 -16.94
N PRO A 35 0.63 -11.43 -16.47
CA PRO A 35 0.55 -10.01 -16.77
C PRO A 35 0.79 -9.67 -18.25
N THR A 36 1.27 -10.62 -19.06
CA THR A 36 1.48 -10.46 -20.50
C THR A 36 0.21 -10.74 -21.30
N VAL A 37 -0.76 -11.45 -20.73
CA VAL A 37 -2.06 -11.74 -21.34
C VAL A 37 -3.03 -10.63 -20.97
N ARG A 38 -3.57 -9.98 -22.00
CA ARG A 38 -4.52 -8.88 -21.79
C ARG A 38 -5.77 -9.36 -21.06
N LEU A 39 -6.11 -8.70 -19.95
CA LEU A 39 -7.29 -8.96 -19.11
C LEU A 39 -7.33 -10.33 -18.40
N ASP A 40 -6.28 -11.16 -18.42
CA ASP A 40 -6.26 -12.43 -17.66
C ASP A 40 -6.57 -12.17 -16.17
N TRP A 41 -6.01 -11.11 -15.62
CA TRP A 41 -6.30 -10.66 -14.25
C TRP A 41 -7.79 -10.32 -14.02
N ALA A 42 -8.47 -9.73 -15.01
CA ALA A 42 -9.90 -9.39 -14.91
C ALA A 42 -10.77 -10.66 -14.95
N GLU A 43 -10.44 -11.61 -15.81
CA GLU A 43 -11.11 -12.91 -15.86
C GLU A 43 -10.91 -13.72 -14.56
N LYS A 44 -9.71 -13.68 -13.96
CA LYS A 44 -9.47 -14.29 -12.65
C LYS A 44 -10.36 -13.66 -11.58
N ILE A 45 -10.51 -12.33 -11.58
CA ILE A 45 -11.40 -11.62 -10.66
C ILE A 45 -12.85 -12.08 -10.85
N ALA A 46 -13.37 -12.11 -12.07
CA ALA A 46 -14.74 -12.58 -12.35
C ALA A 46 -14.93 -14.04 -11.91
N GLY A 47 -13.93 -14.89 -12.14
CA GLY A 47 -13.90 -16.27 -11.69
C GLY A 47 -13.99 -16.39 -10.17
N LEU A 48 -13.24 -15.57 -9.43
CA LEU A 48 -13.27 -15.53 -7.95
C LEU A 48 -14.65 -15.10 -7.43
N VAL A 49 -15.24 -14.02 -7.98
CA VAL A 49 -16.58 -13.55 -7.59
C VAL A 49 -17.63 -14.64 -7.83
N SER A 50 -17.57 -15.31 -8.99
CA SER A 50 -18.48 -16.41 -9.32
C SER A 50 -18.30 -17.62 -8.38
N ARG A 51 -17.06 -17.96 -8.02
CA ARG A 51 -16.76 -19.02 -7.06
C ARG A 51 -17.34 -18.69 -5.68
N PHE A 52 -17.07 -17.50 -5.17
CA PHE A 52 -17.57 -17.08 -3.86
C PHE A 52 -19.10 -17.04 -3.81
N SER A 53 -19.76 -16.60 -4.88
CA SER A 53 -21.23 -16.63 -4.98
C SER A 53 -21.78 -18.06 -4.85
N ARG A 54 -21.13 -19.04 -5.48
CA ARG A 54 -21.52 -20.46 -5.35
C ARG A 54 -21.25 -21.01 -3.95
N GLU A 55 -20.08 -20.71 -3.38
CA GLU A 55 -19.69 -21.17 -2.02
C GLU A 55 -20.64 -20.62 -0.94
N GLN A 56 -21.08 -19.36 -1.09
CA GLN A 56 -21.98 -18.71 -0.13
C GLN A 56 -23.47 -18.92 -0.46
N GLY A 57 -23.80 -19.55 -1.57
CA GLY A 57 -25.18 -19.82 -2.00
C GLY A 57 -26.00 -18.59 -2.42
N SER A 58 -25.37 -17.44 -2.58
CA SER A 58 -26.01 -16.17 -3.00
C SER A 58 -24.99 -15.25 -3.67
N ALA A 59 -25.47 -14.21 -4.35
CA ALA A 59 -24.61 -13.14 -4.83
C ALA A 59 -24.09 -12.29 -3.65
N PRO A 60 -22.88 -11.68 -3.73
CA PRO A 60 -22.40 -10.74 -2.74
C PRO A 60 -23.30 -9.51 -2.67
N ALA A 61 -23.47 -8.95 -1.48
CA ALA A 61 -24.21 -7.71 -1.28
C ALA A 61 -23.51 -6.51 -1.92
N SER A 62 -22.17 -6.52 -1.90
CA SER A 62 -21.33 -5.55 -2.58
C SER A 62 -19.95 -6.15 -2.89
N ILE A 63 -19.26 -5.53 -3.86
CA ILE A 63 -17.90 -5.89 -4.27
C ILE A 63 -17.08 -4.60 -4.27
N GLY A 64 -15.89 -4.61 -3.68
CA GLY A 64 -14.94 -3.52 -3.76
C GLY A 64 -13.63 -3.98 -4.38
N LEU A 65 -12.92 -3.07 -5.04
CA LEU A 65 -11.69 -3.36 -5.74
C LEU A 65 -10.58 -2.40 -5.33
N SER A 66 -9.40 -2.94 -5.15
CA SER A 66 -8.13 -2.25 -5.00
C SER A 66 -7.25 -2.60 -6.20
N ALA A 67 -6.58 -1.61 -6.77
CA ALA A 67 -5.65 -1.82 -7.87
C ALA A 67 -4.50 -0.81 -7.85
N PRO A 68 -3.35 -1.14 -8.46
CA PRO A 68 -2.26 -0.19 -8.60
C PRO A 68 -2.65 0.95 -9.55
N GLY A 69 -2.04 2.10 -9.37
CA GLY A 69 -2.28 3.29 -10.18
C GLY A 69 -3.17 4.33 -9.49
N LEU A 70 -3.53 5.36 -10.23
CA LEU A 70 -4.32 6.47 -9.74
C LEU A 70 -5.81 6.18 -9.97
N ALA A 71 -6.59 6.09 -8.91
CA ALA A 71 -8.04 5.92 -9.02
C ALA A 71 -8.70 7.12 -9.70
N ALA A 72 -9.69 6.86 -10.54
CA ALA A 72 -10.50 7.89 -11.16
C ALA A 72 -11.30 8.66 -10.10
N LYS A 73 -11.64 9.91 -10.40
CA LYS A 73 -12.34 10.80 -9.45
C LYS A 73 -13.72 10.29 -9.05
N ASP A 74 -14.38 9.54 -9.91
CA ASP A 74 -15.67 8.91 -9.65
C ASP A 74 -15.56 7.60 -8.84
N GLY A 75 -14.31 7.14 -8.60
CA GLY A 75 -14.04 5.91 -7.86
C GLY A 75 -14.49 4.62 -8.53
N ARG A 76 -14.68 4.59 -9.87
CA ARG A 76 -15.20 3.43 -10.61
C ARG A 76 -14.16 2.68 -11.42
N SER A 77 -12.99 3.29 -11.63
CA SER A 77 -11.88 2.74 -12.42
C SER A 77 -10.53 3.24 -11.93
N ILE A 78 -9.47 2.73 -12.52
CA ILE A 78 -8.13 3.34 -12.46
C ILE A 78 -7.99 4.29 -13.66
N ALA A 79 -7.70 5.56 -13.38
CA ALA A 79 -7.53 6.57 -14.42
C ALA A 79 -6.16 6.51 -15.08
N VAL A 80 -5.10 6.22 -14.31
CA VAL A 80 -3.71 6.23 -14.79
C VAL A 80 -2.91 5.10 -14.16
N MET A 81 -2.34 4.24 -15.00
CA MET A 81 -1.42 3.16 -14.62
C MET A 81 -0.45 2.86 -15.78
N PRO A 82 0.53 3.73 -16.05
CA PRO A 82 1.36 3.61 -17.24
C PRO A 82 2.23 2.34 -17.23
N GLY A 83 2.22 1.63 -18.37
CA GLY A 83 3.15 0.54 -18.66
C GLY A 83 2.90 -0.79 -17.94
N ARG A 84 1.78 -0.95 -17.22
CA ARG A 84 1.43 -2.19 -16.51
C ARG A 84 -0.06 -2.53 -16.72
N LEU A 85 -0.40 -3.83 -16.64
CA LEU A 85 -1.78 -4.32 -16.68
C LEU A 85 -2.61 -3.72 -17.84
N PRO A 86 -2.26 -4.03 -19.10
CA PRO A 86 -2.93 -3.46 -20.28
C PRO A 86 -4.46 -3.66 -20.22
N GLY A 87 -5.20 -2.56 -20.35
CA GLY A 87 -6.67 -2.56 -20.27
C GLY A 87 -7.24 -2.25 -18.88
N LEU A 88 -6.40 -1.97 -17.87
CA LEU A 88 -6.87 -1.56 -16.54
C LEU A 88 -7.41 -0.12 -16.54
N GLU A 89 -6.73 0.79 -17.25
CA GLU A 89 -7.14 2.19 -17.31
C GLU A 89 -8.53 2.33 -17.95
N GLY A 90 -9.42 2.99 -17.23
CA GLY A 90 -10.80 3.24 -17.65
C GLY A 90 -11.74 2.03 -17.59
N LEU A 91 -11.30 0.85 -17.14
CA LEU A 91 -12.18 -0.31 -17.02
C LEU A 91 -13.23 -0.06 -15.93
N ASP A 92 -14.50 0.00 -16.31
CA ASP A 92 -15.63 0.07 -15.37
C ASP A 92 -15.95 -1.34 -14.86
N TRP A 93 -15.60 -1.59 -13.60
CA TRP A 93 -15.76 -2.89 -12.97
C TRP A 93 -17.21 -3.27 -12.73
N THR A 94 -18.11 -2.31 -12.56
CA THR A 94 -19.56 -2.57 -12.43
C THR A 94 -20.11 -3.19 -13.71
N GLN A 95 -19.71 -2.63 -14.86
CA GLN A 95 -20.10 -3.16 -16.16
C GLN A 95 -19.41 -4.50 -16.46
N PHE A 96 -18.11 -4.60 -16.19
CA PHE A 96 -17.34 -5.82 -16.46
C PHE A 96 -17.83 -7.03 -15.66
N LEU A 97 -18.13 -6.85 -14.37
CA LEU A 97 -18.63 -7.92 -13.49
C LEU A 97 -20.15 -8.11 -13.62
N ASN A 98 -20.85 -7.26 -14.41
CA ASN A 98 -22.29 -7.28 -14.60
C ASN A 98 -23.05 -7.33 -13.26
N THR A 99 -22.70 -6.44 -12.33
CA THR A 99 -23.32 -6.36 -11.02
C THR A 99 -24.31 -5.21 -10.93
N PRO A 100 -25.40 -5.33 -10.15
CA PRO A 100 -26.38 -4.26 -9.97
C PRO A 100 -25.87 -3.09 -9.11
N GLN A 101 -24.88 -3.34 -8.22
CA GLN A 101 -24.29 -2.33 -7.37
C GLN A 101 -22.97 -1.83 -7.97
N VAL A 102 -22.68 -0.54 -7.74
CA VAL A 102 -21.40 0.05 -8.12
C VAL A 102 -20.26 -0.69 -7.43
N VAL A 103 -19.23 -1.05 -8.20
CA VAL A 103 -17.98 -1.58 -7.67
C VAL A 103 -17.00 -0.42 -7.46
N PRO A 104 -16.83 0.06 -6.23
CA PRO A 104 -15.88 1.13 -5.96
C PRO A 104 -14.43 0.65 -6.10
N VAL A 105 -13.59 1.50 -6.66
CA VAL A 105 -12.18 1.23 -6.94
C VAL A 105 -11.29 2.19 -6.15
N LEU A 106 -10.28 1.65 -5.49
CA LEU A 106 -9.26 2.40 -4.76
C LEU A 106 -7.86 2.13 -5.33
N ASN A 107 -6.95 3.06 -5.08
CA ASN A 107 -5.53 2.77 -5.14
C ASN A 107 -5.14 1.73 -4.07
N ASP A 108 -4.14 0.90 -4.35
CA ASP A 108 -3.67 -0.20 -3.49
C ASP A 108 -3.24 0.26 -2.07
N ALA A 109 -2.46 1.35 -1.96
CA ALA A 109 -2.05 1.87 -0.66
C ALA A 109 -3.23 2.51 0.10
N HIS A 110 -4.14 3.19 -0.60
CA HIS A 110 -5.37 3.73 -0.01
C HIS A 110 -6.24 2.61 0.57
N ALA A 111 -6.42 1.53 -0.18
CA ALA A 111 -7.16 0.36 0.29
C ALA A 111 -6.47 -0.30 1.47
N ALA A 112 -5.15 -0.49 1.43
CA ALA A 112 -4.41 -1.09 2.53
C ALA A 112 -4.58 -0.31 3.84
N LEU A 113 -4.52 1.03 3.79
CA LEU A 113 -4.78 1.87 4.98
C LEU A 113 -6.22 1.75 5.47
N LEU A 114 -7.21 1.71 4.58
CA LEU A 114 -8.62 1.50 4.99
C LEU A 114 -8.81 0.13 5.65
N GLY A 115 -8.14 -0.91 5.16
CA GLY A 115 -8.13 -2.23 5.79
C GLY A 115 -7.57 -2.19 7.20
N GLU A 116 -6.39 -1.58 7.36
CA GLU A 116 -5.74 -1.41 8.67
C GLU A 116 -6.58 -0.52 9.62
N ALA A 117 -7.31 0.47 9.11
CA ALA A 117 -8.21 1.30 9.90
C ALA A 117 -9.51 0.58 10.29
N TRP A 118 -9.94 -0.42 9.53
CA TRP A 118 -11.11 -1.22 9.85
C TRP A 118 -10.81 -2.36 10.82
N LEU A 119 -9.78 -3.17 10.52
CA LEU A 119 -9.52 -4.43 11.21
C LEU A 119 -8.08 -4.58 11.76
N GLY A 120 -7.20 -3.62 11.47
CA GLY A 120 -5.78 -3.75 11.75
C GLY A 120 -5.20 -2.70 12.70
N ALA A 121 -3.94 -2.36 12.47
CA ALA A 121 -3.11 -1.52 13.34
C ALA A 121 -3.55 -0.05 13.42
N ALA A 122 -4.37 0.42 12.46
CA ALA A 122 -4.81 1.81 12.39
C ALA A 122 -6.21 2.05 13.00
N ARG A 123 -6.84 1.03 13.61
CA ARG A 123 -8.25 1.04 14.02
C ARG A 123 -8.62 2.12 15.05
N ASP A 124 -7.70 2.44 15.94
CA ASP A 124 -7.96 3.37 17.05
C ASP A 124 -7.47 4.80 16.78
N PHE A 125 -7.08 5.12 15.53
CA PHE A 125 -6.52 6.41 15.17
C PHE A 125 -7.42 7.16 14.18
N ARG A 126 -7.49 8.48 14.35
CA ARG A 126 -8.23 9.39 13.46
C ARG A 126 -7.31 10.11 12.47
N HIS A 127 -6.04 10.27 12.83
CA HIS A 127 -5.01 10.89 12.00
C HIS A 127 -3.86 9.90 11.84
N VAL A 128 -3.78 9.23 10.71
CA VAL A 128 -2.82 8.15 10.50
C VAL A 128 -2.29 8.15 9.08
N ILE A 129 -1.01 7.83 8.95
CA ILE A 129 -0.33 7.64 7.68
C ILE A 129 0.00 6.17 7.53
N MET A 130 -0.11 5.63 6.34
CA MET A 130 0.46 4.34 5.98
C MET A 130 1.55 4.52 4.91
N LEU A 131 2.64 3.80 5.08
CA LEU A 131 3.70 3.63 4.08
C LEU A 131 3.82 2.14 3.74
N THR A 132 3.70 1.82 2.46
CA THR A 132 3.90 0.45 1.95
C THR A 132 5.27 0.37 1.30
N LEU A 133 6.23 -0.25 1.99
CA LEU A 133 7.61 -0.37 1.55
C LEU A 133 7.82 -1.68 0.78
N GLY A 134 7.93 -1.59 -0.53
CA GLY A 134 8.02 -2.74 -1.43
C GLY A 134 8.94 -2.50 -2.62
N THR A 135 8.52 -2.81 -3.83
CA THR A 135 9.23 -2.44 -5.07
C THR A 135 9.48 -0.94 -5.10
N GLY A 136 8.44 -0.15 -4.88
CA GLY A 136 8.51 1.28 -4.63
C GLY A 136 8.06 1.61 -3.20
N VAL A 137 7.54 2.82 -3.01
CA VAL A 137 6.95 3.29 -1.75
C VAL A 137 5.56 3.84 -2.02
N GLY A 138 4.54 3.07 -1.65
CA GLY A 138 3.16 3.57 -1.61
C GLY A 138 2.88 4.32 -0.33
N GLY A 139 1.83 5.13 -0.34
CA GLY A 139 1.39 5.85 0.84
C GLY A 139 -0.09 6.16 0.82
N ALA A 140 -0.65 6.35 2.01
CA ALA A 140 -2.03 6.77 2.20
C ALA A 140 -2.16 7.58 3.49
N ILE A 141 -3.17 8.42 3.56
CA ILE A 141 -3.42 9.31 4.70
C ILE A 141 -4.89 9.22 5.08
N ILE A 142 -5.16 9.02 6.37
CA ILE A 142 -6.44 9.29 6.99
C ILE A 142 -6.27 10.54 7.86
N SER A 143 -7.13 11.53 7.67
CA SER A 143 -7.20 12.72 8.50
C SER A 143 -8.65 12.91 8.95
N ASP A 144 -8.83 13.12 10.25
CA ASP A 144 -10.14 13.20 10.90
C ASP A 144 -11.06 11.99 10.58
N GLY A 145 -10.46 10.78 10.52
CA GLY A 145 -11.15 9.53 10.21
C GLY A 145 -11.53 9.36 8.73
N LYS A 146 -11.08 10.25 7.84
CA LYS A 146 -11.42 10.23 6.40
C LYS A 146 -10.17 10.04 5.55
N LEU A 147 -10.25 9.16 4.56
CA LEU A 147 -9.20 8.97 3.57
C LEU A 147 -8.99 10.27 2.75
N LEU A 148 -7.76 10.73 2.67
CA LEU A 148 -7.37 11.89 1.89
C LEU A 148 -7.00 11.46 0.47
N THR A 149 -7.86 11.75 -0.49
CA THR A 149 -7.60 11.47 -1.91
C THR A 149 -7.11 12.69 -2.70
N GLY A 150 -7.40 13.89 -2.20
CA GLY A 150 -7.06 15.16 -2.87
C GLY A 150 -7.92 15.45 -4.11
N SER A 151 -7.63 16.56 -4.76
CA SER A 151 -8.42 17.04 -5.90
C SER A 151 -8.26 16.21 -7.18
N PHE A 152 -7.11 15.52 -7.31
CA PHE A 152 -6.73 14.76 -8.49
C PHE A 152 -6.46 13.27 -8.18
N GLY A 153 -6.85 12.78 -7.01
CA GLY A 153 -6.59 11.41 -6.58
C GLY A 153 -5.15 11.14 -6.12
N LYS A 154 -4.25 12.14 -6.13
CA LYS A 154 -2.83 11.99 -5.76
C LYS A 154 -2.54 12.16 -4.27
N GLY A 155 -3.54 12.47 -3.45
CA GLY A 155 -3.37 12.59 -2.00
C GLY A 155 -2.84 11.28 -1.42
N GLY A 156 -1.81 11.36 -0.61
CA GLY A 156 -1.20 10.18 0.01
C GLY A 156 -0.10 9.48 -0.80
N HIS A 157 0.26 9.90 -2.01
CA HIS A 157 1.39 9.34 -2.76
C HIS A 157 2.74 9.78 -2.16
N LEU A 158 2.97 9.40 -0.92
CA LEU A 158 4.05 9.87 -0.04
C LEU A 158 5.45 9.42 -0.48
N GLY A 159 5.54 8.35 -1.26
CA GLY A 159 6.80 7.85 -1.81
C GLY A 159 7.53 8.85 -2.70
N HIS A 160 6.80 9.81 -3.29
CA HIS A 160 7.35 10.85 -4.16
C HIS A 160 7.74 12.15 -3.42
N LEU A 161 7.88 12.10 -2.08
CA LEU A 161 8.50 13.21 -1.33
C LEU A 161 9.96 13.36 -1.74
N CYS A 162 10.35 14.58 -2.17
CA CYS A 162 11.75 14.90 -2.47
C CYS A 162 12.58 14.97 -1.17
N LEU A 163 13.61 14.16 -1.08
CA LEU A 163 14.61 14.17 0.01
C LEU A 163 15.96 14.72 -0.43
N ASN A 164 16.21 14.77 -1.75
CA ASN A 164 17.44 15.30 -2.31
C ASN A 164 17.15 15.96 -3.66
N VAL A 165 17.24 17.29 -3.70
CA VAL A 165 16.96 18.09 -4.92
C VAL A 165 17.91 17.81 -6.07
N ASP A 166 19.14 17.33 -5.77
CA ASP A 166 20.17 16.98 -6.75
C ASP A 166 20.13 15.47 -7.13
N GLY A 167 19.14 14.74 -6.60
CA GLY A 167 18.97 13.32 -6.87
C GLY A 167 18.41 13.04 -8.26
N LYS A 168 18.57 11.81 -8.73
CA LYS A 168 17.92 11.37 -9.97
C LYS A 168 16.40 11.39 -9.85
N PRO A 169 15.69 11.73 -10.93
CA PRO A 169 14.23 11.65 -10.94
C PRO A 169 13.73 10.21 -10.75
N ASP A 170 12.65 10.06 -9.99
CA ASP A 170 11.89 8.81 -9.89
C ASP A 170 10.93 8.64 -11.09
N VAL A 171 10.07 7.63 -11.04
CA VAL A 171 9.09 7.32 -12.11
C VAL A 171 8.08 8.44 -12.37
N CYS A 172 7.88 9.34 -11.40
CA CYS A 172 7.00 10.51 -11.52
C CYS A 172 7.76 11.80 -11.85
N GLY A 173 9.08 11.73 -12.01
CA GLY A 173 9.94 12.89 -12.28
C GLY A 173 10.41 13.64 -11.05
N MET A 174 10.11 13.16 -9.82
CA MET A 174 10.54 13.80 -8.58
C MET A 174 12.01 13.48 -8.29
N PRO A 175 12.90 14.49 -8.14
CA PRO A 175 14.31 14.25 -7.85
C PRO A 175 14.50 13.68 -6.44
N GLY A 176 15.35 12.65 -6.32
CA GLY A 176 15.79 12.09 -5.03
C GLY A 176 14.66 11.80 -4.06
N SER A 177 13.61 11.12 -4.53
CA SER A 177 12.41 10.84 -3.75
C SER A 177 12.64 9.79 -2.64
N LEU A 178 11.72 9.72 -1.68
CA LEU A 178 11.70 8.68 -0.65
C LEU A 178 11.70 7.28 -1.29
N GLU A 179 10.93 7.09 -2.36
CA GLU A 179 10.89 5.83 -3.09
C GLU A 179 12.27 5.44 -3.63
N THR A 180 13.02 6.39 -4.20
CA THR A 180 14.41 6.18 -4.64
C THR A 180 15.34 5.83 -3.47
N ALA A 181 15.09 6.39 -2.29
CA ALA A 181 15.96 6.22 -1.13
C ALA A 181 15.80 4.86 -0.43
N ILE A 182 14.63 4.18 -0.50
CA ILE A 182 14.38 2.92 0.22
C ILE A 182 13.71 1.83 -0.61
N GLY A 183 13.00 2.15 -1.70
CA GLY A 183 12.30 1.17 -2.56
C GLY A 183 13.24 0.12 -3.14
N ASN A 184 12.74 -1.11 -3.29
CA ASN A 184 13.55 -2.23 -3.80
C ASN A 184 14.03 -2.05 -5.25
N TYR A 185 13.24 -1.32 -6.09
CA TYR A 185 13.61 -1.11 -7.49
C TYR A 185 14.96 -0.42 -7.68
N ASN A 186 15.38 0.42 -6.72
CA ASN A 186 16.61 1.20 -6.79
C ASN A 186 17.76 0.63 -5.95
N ILE A 187 17.61 -0.56 -5.39
CA ILE A 187 18.63 -1.15 -4.49
C ILE A 187 19.96 -1.36 -5.19
N ARG A 188 19.95 -1.77 -6.45
CA ARG A 188 21.15 -2.00 -7.24
C ARG A 188 21.98 -0.71 -7.38
N GLU A 189 21.32 0.41 -7.67
CA GLU A 189 22.00 1.71 -7.76
C GLU A 189 22.50 2.18 -6.39
N ARG A 190 21.66 2.14 -5.35
CA ARG A 190 22.05 2.54 -3.99
C ARG A 190 23.22 1.74 -3.41
N SER A 191 23.37 0.49 -3.82
CA SER A 191 24.44 -0.40 -3.38
C SER A 191 25.66 -0.46 -4.31
N GLY A 192 25.72 0.38 -5.34
CA GLY A 192 26.79 0.32 -6.33
C GLY A 192 26.83 -1.00 -7.10
N GLY A 193 25.69 -1.65 -7.32
CA GLY A 193 25.58 -2.93 -8.03
C GLY A 193 25.78 -4.17 -7.15
N ARG A 194 26.00 -4.00 -5.85
CA ARG A 194 26.37 -5.11 -4.95
C ARG A 194 25.19 -6.00 -4.56
N PHE A 195 23.99 -5.43 -4.45
CA PHE A 195 22.78 -6.16 -4.03
C PHE A 195 21.67 -6.03 -5.07
N GLU A 196 21.02 -7.14 -5.38
CA GLU A 196 19.89 -7.19 -6.32
C GLU A 196 18.55 -6.98 -5.61
N THR A 197 18.48 -7.22 -4.29
CA THR A 197 17.26 -7.06 -3.49
C THR A 197 17.56 -6.43 -2.14
N THR A 198 16.58 -5.70 -1.61
CA THR A 198 16.65 -5.18 -0.24
C THR A 198 16.74 -6.31 0.78
N HIS A 199 16.13 -7.47 0.51
CA HIS A 199 16.27 -8.65 1.37
C HIS A 199 17.73 -9.10 1.48
N ALA A 200 18.45 -9.23 0.35
CA ALA A 200 19.87 -9.60 0.35
C ALA A 200 20.74 -8.56 1.09
N LEU A 201 20.41 -7.27 0.94
CA LEU A 201 21.07 -6.19 1.68
C LEU A 201 20.89 -6.34 3.19
N VAL A 202 19.64 -6.59 3.65
CA VAL A 202 19.33 -6.74 5.07
C VAL A 202 19.98 -7.99 5.67
N VAL A 203 19.99 -9.11 4.93
CA VAL A 203 20.70 -10.33 5.36
C VAL A 203 22.20 -10.07 5.57
N ALA A 204 22.84 -9.38 4.62
CA ALA A 204 24.26 -9.01 4.75
C ALA A 204 24.52 -8.03 5.89
N HIS A 205 23.61 -7.06 6.11
CA HIS A 205 23.66 -6.14 7.26
C HIS A 205 23.62 -6.92 8.58
N LEU A 206 22.67 -7.84 8.73
CA LEU A 206 22.55 -8.67 9.95
C LEU A 206 23.74 -9.61 10.15
N ALA A 207 24.45 -9.97 9.09
CA ALA A 207 25.70 -10.73 9.14
C ALA A 207 26.94 -9.87 9.48
N GLY A 208 26.76 -8.56 9.73
CA GLY A 208 27.83 -7.65 10.11
C GLY A 208 28.64 -7.05 8.95
N ASP A 209 28.16 -7.15 7.71
CA ASP A 209 28.78 -6.51 6.56
C ASP A 209 28.71 -4.98 6.68
N ALA A 210 29.88 -4.33 6.75
CA ALA A 210 29.99 -2.89 7.01
C ALA A 210 29.35 -2.03 5.89
N GLU A 211 29.54 -2.43 4.63
CA GLU A 211 29.00 -1.69 3.48
C GLU A 211 27.48 -1.88 3.38
N ALA A 212 26.98 -3.11 3.59
CA ALA A 212 25.56 -3.37 3.66
C ALA A 212 24.91 -2.55 4.79
N THR A 213 25.55 -2.51 5.95
CA THR A 213 25.11 -1.69 7.11
C THR A 213 25.03 -0.21 6.74
N ARG A 214 26.05 0.32 6.10
CA ARG A 214 26.09 1.72 5.65
C ARG A 214 24.94 2.04 4.70
N VAL A 215 24.72 1.20 3.68
CA VAL A 215 23.65 1.39 2.68
C VAL A 215 22.27 1.28 3.33
N TRP A 216 22.07 0.25 4.18
CA TRP A 216 20.80 0.03 4.87
C TRP A 216 20.44 1.17 5.80
N LEU A 217 21.33 1.56 6.70
CA LEU A 217 21.07 2.63 7.67
C LEU A 217 20.88 3.99 6.99
N LYS A 218 21.55 4.26 5.86
CA LYS A 218 21.27 5.45 5.06
C LYS A 218 19.82 5.46 4.54
N SER A 219 19.32 4.33 4.05
CA SER A 219 17.93 4.21 3.59
C SER A 219 16.93 4.36 4.75
N VAL A 220 17.20 3.76 5.90
CA VAL A 220 16.33 3.89 7.09
C VAL A 220 16.33 5.32 7.62
N ARG A 221 17.48 6.01 7.62
CA ARG A 221 17.55 7.42 8.02
C ARG A 221 16.76 8.33 7.06
N ALA A 222 16.80 8.07 5.75
CA ALA A 222 15.98 8.77 4.77
C ALA A 222 14.47 8.60 5.06
N LEU A 223 14.05 7.38 5.42
CA LEU A 223 12.68 7.10 5.84
C LEU A 223 12.31 7.88 7.11
N ALA A 224 13.20 7.94 8.11
CA ALA A 224 12.96 8.72 9.34
C ALA A 224 12.79 10.22 9.03
N CYS A 225 13.63 10.79 8.15
CA CYS A 225 13.49 12.19 7.72
C CYS A 225 12.16 12.44 7.00
N ALA A 226 11.72 11.51 6.16
CA ALA A 226 10.41 11.60 5.50
C ALA A 226 9.26 11.57 6.52
N ILE A 227 9.30 10.65 7.49
CA ILE A 227 8.29 10.55 8.55
C ILE A 227 8.27 11.82 9.40
N GLY A 228 9.43 12.35 9.79
CA GLY A 228 9.52 13.63 10.50
C GLY A 228 8.93 14.81 9.70
N SER A 229 9.13 14.81 8.38
CA SER A 229 8.50 15.81 7.50
C SER A 229 6.97 15.64 7.45
N PHE A 230 6.48 14.41 7.36
CA PHE A 230 5.03 14.13 7.39
C PHE A 230 4.43 14.48 8.75
N ALA A 231 5.15 14.24 9.85
CA ALA A 231 4.72 14.64 11.19
C ALA A 231 4.50 16.16 11.27
N ASN A 232 5.41 16.97 10.72
CA ASN A 232 5.28 18.42 10.67
C ASN A 232 4.16 18.95 9.75
N ILE A 233 3.77 18.17 8.72
CA ILE A 233 2.76 18.59 7.72
C ILE A 233 1.36 18.15 8.13
N LEU A 234 1.22 16.94 8.71
CA LEU A 234 -0.05 16.26 8.87
C LEU A 234 -0.40 15.97 10.34
N ASP A 235 0.57 16.10 11.25
CA ASP A 235 0.43 15.83 12.68
C ASP A 235 -0.31 14.51 12.98
N PRO A 236 0.18 13.35 12.48
CA PRO A 236 -0.49 12.09 12.64
C PRO A 236 -0.25 11.50 14.02
N GLU A 237 -1.21 10.75 14.55
CA GLU A 237 -1.09 9.96 15.79
C GLU A 237 -0.16 8.75 15.60
N ALA A 238 -0.17 8.17 14.38
CA ALA A 238 0.61 7.00 14.05
C ALA A 238 1.03 6.96 12.57
N VAL A 239 2.16 6.28 12.31
CA VAL A 239 2.59 5.85 10.97
C VAL A 239 2.61 4.33 10.95
N ILE A 240 1.78 3.75 10.09
CA ILE A 240 1.70 2.31 9.85
C ILE A 240 2.68 1.95 8.74
N ILE A 241 3.58 1.00 8.99
CA ILE A 241 4.58 0.57 8.01
C ILE A 241 4.29 -0.86 7.58
N GLY A 242 3.96 -1.02 6.30
CA GLY A 242 3.67 -2.30 5.68
C GLY A 242 4.58 -2.59 4.47
N GLY A 243 4.25 -3.65 3.73
CA GLY A 243 4.99 -4.09 2.56
C GLY A 243 6.16 -5.03 2.86
N GLY A 244 6.81 -5.52 1.79
CA GLY A 244 7.83 -6.56 1.90
C GLY A 244 9.06 -6.15 2.72
N ILE A 245 9.47 -4.89 2.65
CA ILE A 245 10.64 -4.37 3.40
C ILE A 245 10.33 -4.29 4.90
N ALA A 246 9.08 -4.04 5.29
CA ALA A 246 8.67 -4.02 6.70
C ALA A 246 8.86 -5.38 7.39
N ARG A 247 8.89 -6.48 6.63
CA ARG A 247 9.19 -7.83 7.15
C ARG A 247 10.61 -7.98 7.71
N SER A 248 11.49 -6.99 7.50
CA SER A 248 12.80 -6.94 8.15
C SER A 248 12.70 -6.77 9.68
N GLY A 249 11.51 -6.49 10.22
CA GLY A 249 11.26 -6.46 11.67
C GLY A 249 12.19 -5.52 12.42
N ALA A 250 12.83 -6.01 13.48
CA ALA A 250 13.74 -5.23 14.31
C ALA A 250 14.86 -4.51 13.52
N ALA A 251 15.37 -5.14 12.44
CA ALA A 251 16.39 -4.54 11.59
C ALA A 251 15.93 -3.24 10.90
N LEU A 252 14.62 -3.06 10.73
CA LEU A 252 14.03 -1.80 10.25
C LEU A 252 13.57 -0.91 11.41
N PHE A 253 12.72 -1.43 12.30
CA PHE A 253 11.99 -0.61 13.26
C PHE A 253 12.89 -0.02 14.35
N GLU A 254 13.91 -0.75 14.83
CA GLU A 254 14.82 -0.23 15.85
C GLU A 254 15.66 0.96 15.38
N PRO A 255 16.41 0.87 14.25
CA PRO A 255 17.15 2.03 13.75
C PRO A 255 16.21 3.14 13.26
N LEU A 256 15.01 2.82 12.73
CA LEU A 256 14.05 3.82 12.32
C LEU A 256 13.56 4.65 13.51
N GLN A 257 13.19 4.01 14.63
CA GLN A 257 12.77 4.71 15.83
C GLN A 257 13.90 5.63 16.34
N ARG A 258 15.13 5.10 16.43
CA ARG A 258 16.29 5.89 16.87
C ARG A 258 16.53 7.11 15.98
N PHE A 259 16.49 6.96 14.65
CA PHE A 259 16.66 8.10 13.75
C PHE A 259 15.48 9.08 13.80
N LEU A 260 14.27 8.59 14.01
CA LEU A 260 13.11 9.45 14.18
C LEU A 260 13.21 10.26 15.47
N ASP A 261 13.70 9.69 16.56
CA ASP A 261 13.94 10.38 17.82
C ASP A 261 14.96 11.54 17.68
N GLU A 262 15.87 11.44 16.69
CA GLU A 262 16.84 12.51 16.39
C GLU A 262 16.25 13.66 15.57
N VAL A 263 15.23 13.40 14.72
CA VAL A 263 14.77 14.36 13.69
C VAL A 263 13.34 14.86 13.87
N GLU A 264 12.52 14.17 14.64
CA GLU A 264 11.14 14.56 14.88
C GLU A 264 11.06 15.76 15.82
N TRP A 265 10.38 16.79 15.39
CA TRP A 265 10.06 17.92 16.27
C TRP A 265 8.91 17.55 17.21
N ARG A 266 9.15 17.59 18.55
CA ARG A 266 8.25 17.09 19.60
C ARG A 266 7.81 18.19 20.58
N PRO A 267 7.02 19.18 20.14
CA PRO A 267 6.52 20.20 21.04
C PRO A 267 5.63 19.57 22.12
N GLY A 268 5.90 19.92 23.38
CA GLY A 268 5.14 19.36 24.50
C GLY A 268 5.33 17.87 24.78
N GLY A 269 6.32 17.22 24.11
CA GLY A 269 6.62 15.79 24.28
C GLY A 269 5.77 14.85 23.44
N GLY A 270 4.85 15.38 22.61
CA GLY A 270 4.09 14.57 21.65
C GLY A 270 5.00 13.97 20.58
N HIS A 271 4.76 12.72 20.19
CA HIS A 271 5.51 12.03 19.15
C HIS A 271 4.62 11.05 18.38
N VAL A 272 4.98 10.80 17.12
CA VAL A 272 4.27 9.85 16.28
C VAL A 272 4.59 8.40 16.66
N LYS A 273 3.57 7.53 16.69
CA LYS A 273 3.77 6.10 16.93
C LYS A 273 4.16 5.40 15.64
N LEU A 274 5.23 4.60 15.67
CA LEU A 274 5.59 3.71 14.56
C LEU A 274 5.01 2.32 14.81
N LEU A 275 4.15 1.85 13.93
CA LEU A 275 3.47 0.56 14.06
C LEU A 275 3.65 -0.29 12.79
N PRO A 276 3.91 -1.59 12.92
CA PRO A 276 3.84 -2.50 11.78
C PRO A 276 2.38 -2.70 11.35
N ALA A 277 2.16 -2.83 10.04
CA ALA A 277 0.88 -3.27 9.50
C ALA A 277 0.59 -4.71 9.95
N THR A 278 -0.67 -5.00 10.29
CA THR A 278 -1.07 -6.29 10.88
C THR A 278 -1.84 -7.20 9.92
N LEU A 279 -2.49 -6.65 8.90
CA LEU A 279 -3.27 -7.42 7.93
C LEU A 279 -2.41 -8.04 6.81
N GLY A 280 -1.14 -7.68 6.74
CA GLY A 280 -0.20 -8.24 5.78
C GLY A 280 -0.61 -8.02 4.32
N ASP A 281 -0.43 -9.06 3.50
CA ASP A 281 -0.60 -8.97 2.05
C ASP A 281 -2.07 -8.93 1.59
N ILE A 282 -3.04 -9.03 2.50
CA ILE A 282 -4.48 -8.96 2.20
C ILE A 282 -5.14 -7.68 2.70
N ALA A 283 -4.34 -6.73 3.24
CA ALA A 283 -4.84 -5.45 3.72
C ALA A 283 -5.64 -4.68 2.64
N GLY A 284 -5.15 -4.68 1.38
CA GLY A 284 -5.83 -4.07 0.24
C GLY A 284 -7.21 -4.66 -0.01
N ALA A 285 -7.34 -5.99 0.07
CA ALA A 285 -8.62 -6.65 -0.11
C ALA A 285 -9.62 -6.31 1.01
N TYR A 286 -9.18 -6.27 2.28
CA TYR A 286 -10.03 -5.81 3.38
C TYR A 286 -10.47 -4.36 3.21
N GLY A 287 -9.55 -3.47 2.82
CA GLY A 287 -9.89 -2.08 2.58
C GLY A 287 -10.85 -1.88 1.40
N ALA A 288 -10.71 -2.67 0.34
CA ALA A 288 -11.65 -2.69 -0.77
C ALA A 288 -13.04 -3.15 -0.33
N ALA A 289 -13.14 -4.22 0.49
CA ALA A 289 -14.40 -4.67 1.09
C ALA A 289 -15.03 -3.58 1.96
N PHE A 290 -14.25 -2.95 2.83
CA PHE A 290 -14.73 -1.86 3.68
C PHE A 290 -15.24 -0.66 2.88
N ASN A 291 -14.55 -0.30 1.80
CA ASN A 291 -14.98 0.78 0.91
C ASN A 291 -16.32 0.48 0.22
N ALA A 292 -16.58 -0.78 -0.10
CA ALA A 292 -17.85 -1.22 -0.71
C ALA A 292 -19.03 -1.30 0.29
N LEU A 293 -18.79 -1.15 1.58
CA LEU A 293 -19.81 -1.09 2.62
C LEU A 293 -20.34 0.34 2.86
N LYS A 294 -19.65 1.35 2.34
CA LYS A 294 -20.02 2.77 2.49
C LYS A 294 -21.03 3.19 1.43
#